data_2dd14ddcffd10f7e14eb84aaf18b1279
#
_entry.id   2dd14ddcffd10f7e14eb84aaf18b1279
#
_cell.length_a   1.000
_cell.length_b   1.000
_cell.length_c   1.000
_cell.angle_alpha   90.00
_cell.angle_beta   90.00
_cell.angle_gamma   90.00
#
_symmetry.space_group_name_H-M   'P 1'
#
loop_
_entity.id
_entity.type
_entity.pdbx_description
1 polymer ?
#
loop_
_entity_poly.entity_id
_entity_poly.type
_entity_poly.pdbx_seq_one_letter_code
_entity_poly.pdbx_strand_id
1 'polypeptide(L)'
;MEREDKKRRRGRRAVPEQYRRKRPVKKIITIAAGAAALCAVAVLLILWLGKGKGKENTTDRPDKVIHLVAGGNINITDESVAAGKTDSGYDFAPVFKDVLPILASGDVTMLNFEGILSGNKYGTQTKSAPAELLTALKNAGVDVLQTANSYSVFDGHQGMQSTLQGIQNAGMTPLGTYASKEEAENSGGYIIWEVKGIKIAMMAFTKGMVENSGIPAISVDCINLLYEDYDGTCQKVDTDGITKVVRNAAAHDPDVMIALVHWGSEGSAQVSKTQTKICKLLHEEGVDAIIGTHPHNVQKMELDPLTDKFVAWSLGDFYGDMAGNSYSVLLDLEITQDGNTGRTSVTGFDYVPVYIEKDEQGSMRLLRIKEAILAYENRYLDRVSEETYNAMKTALSRIQSRIGVE
;
A
#
# COMPACT_ATOMS: atom_id res chain seq x y z
N MET A 1 -36.78 -50.59 41.92
CA MET A 1 -36.95 -51.70 40.95
C MET A 1 -35.62 -51.72 40.18
N GLU A 2 -34.66 -52.34 40.71
CA GLU A 2 -34.16 -53.73 40.67
C GLU A 2 -34.20 -54.37 39.26
N ARG A 3 -33.01 -54.60 38.73
CA ARG A 3 -32.50 -55.89 38.19
C ARG A 3 -31.14 -55.65 37.57
N GLU A 4 -30.12 -56.00 38.23
CA GLU A 4 -29.41 -57.34 38.31
C GLU A 4 -28.44 -57.58 37.16
N ASP A 5 -27.25 -57.67 37.59
CA ASP A 5 -25.96 -58.17 37.13
C ASP A 5 -26.05 -59.57 36.45
N LYS A 6 -25.26 -59.78 35.38
CA LYS A 6 -24.74 -61.12 35.04
C LYS A 6 -23.35 -61.04 34.40
N LYS A 7 -22.36 -61.30 35.21
CA LYS A 7 -20.99 -61.68 34.82
C LYS A 7 -21.00 -62.93 33.97
N ARG A 8 -20.34 -62.93 32.83
CA ARG A 8 -19.89 -64.19 32.18
C ARG A 8 -18.38 -64.21 32.10
N ARG A 9 -17.73 -64.99 32.96
CA ARG A 9 -16.37 -65.49 32.86
C ARG A 9 -16.26 -66.41 31.65
N ARG A 10 -15.32 -66.10 30.71
CA ARG A 10 -14.85 -67.12 29.74
C ARG A 10 -13.42 -67.49 30.09
N GLY A 11 -13.25 -68.83 30.38
CA GLY A 11 -12.00 -69.45 30.76
C GLY A 11 -10.95 -69.44 29.66
N ARG A 12 -9.73 -69.27 30.10
CA ARG A 12 -8.54 -69.46 29.27
C ARG A 12 -8.33 -70.98 29.09
N ARG A 13 -8.38 -71.47 27.84
CA ARG A 13 -7.89 -72.80 27.49
C ARG A 13 -6.37 -72.76 27.35
N ALA A 14 -5.69 -73.63 28.10
CA ALA A 14 -4.25 -73.82 27.98
C ALA A 14 -3.92 -74.50 26.65
N VAL A 15 -2.89 -74.02 25.96
CA VAL A 15 -2.38 -74.58 24.71
C VAL A 15 -1.35 -75.66 25.04
N PRO A 16 -1.42 -76.87 24.43
CA PRO A 16 -0.49 -77.98 24.71
C PRO A 16 0.96 -77.63 24.26
N GLU A 17 1.90 -78.13 25.06
CA GLU A 17 3.34 -77.89 25.03
C GLU A 17 4.06 -78.43 23.78
N GLN A 18 3.41 -79.06 22.85
CA GLN A 18 4.03 -79.75 21.69
C GLN A 18 4.37 -78.88 20.49
N TYR A 19 4.11 -77.55 20.49
CA TYR A 19 4.39 -76.64 19.34
C TYR A 19 5.43 -75.54 19.60
N ARG A 20 6.30 -75.71 20.57
CA ARG A 20 7.46 -74.79 20.73
C ARG A 20 8.59 -75.16 19.78
N ARG A 21 8.54 -74.68 18.53
CA ARG A 21 9.69 -74.71 17.64
C ARG A 21 10.76 -73.74 18.19
N LYS A 22 11.87 -74.25 18.66
CA LYS A 22 13.10 -73.46 19.00
C LYS A 22 13.62 -72.84 17.71
N ARG A 23 13.53 -71.52 17.57
CA ARG A 23 14.25 -70.80 16.50
C ARG A 23 15.76 -70.75 16.83
N PRO A 24 16.64 -70.99 15.87
CA PRO A 24 18.06 -71.05 16.15
C PRO A 24 18.62 -69.66 16.39
N VAL A 25 19.14 -69.40 17.60
CA VAL A 25 19.71 -68.14 18.09
C VAL A 25 20.78 -67.56 17.15
N LYS A 26 21.49 -68.40 16.40
CA LYS A 26 22.54 -68.00 15.43
C LYS A 26 22.00 -67.11 14.27
N LYS A 27 20.75 -67.27 13.81
CA LYS A 27 20.18 -66.41 12.76
C LYS A 27 19.81 -65.03 13.26
N ILE A 28 19.47 -64.87 14.52
CA ILE A 28 19.10 -63.57 15.10
C ILE A 28 20.36 -62.70 15.30
N ILE A 29 21.50 -63.30 15.69
CA ILE A 29 22.77 -62.57 15.86
C ILE A 29 23.33 -62.08 14.51
N THR A 30 23.18 -62.88 13.43
CA THR A 30 23.63 -62.46 12.09
C THR A 30 22.77 -61.32 11.50
N ILE A 31 21.49 -61.30 11.76
CA ILE A 31 20.58 -60.20 11.31
C ILE A 31 20.87 -58.91 12.12
N ALA A 32 21.11 -59.01 13.43
CA ALA A 32 21.46 -57.88 14.27
C ALA A 32 22.80 -57.26 13.90
N ALA A 33 23.81 -58.09 13.59
CA ALA A 33 25.12 -57.60 13.13
C ALA A 33 25.04 -56.91 11.75
N GLY A 34 24.23 -57.43 10.83
CA GLY A 34 24.01 -56.84 9.52
C GLY A 34 23.26 -55.49 9.61
N ALA A 35 22.28 -55.37 10.48
CA ALA A 35 21.57 -54.11 10.71
C ALA A 35 22.44 -53.04 11.37
N ALA A 36 23.31 -53.42 12.34
CA ALA A 36 24.26 -52.54 12.96
C ALA A 36 25.30 -52.01 11.97
N ALA A 37 25.80 -52.86 11.06
CA ALA A 37 26.74 -52.47 10.01
C ALA A 37 26.09 -51.53 8.98
N LEU A 38 24.82 -51.74 8.58
CA LEU A 38 24.08 -50.85 7.71
C LEU A 38 23.81 -49.47 8.37
N CYS A 39 23.48 -49.46 9.65
CA CYS A 39 23.33 -48.20 10.39
C CYS A 39 24.67 -47.46 10.52
N ALA A 40 25.80 -48.15 10.76
CA ALA A 40 27.10 -47.53 10.81
C ALA A 40 27.54 -46.94 9.46
N VAL A 41 27.24 -47.64 8.34
CA VAL A 41 27.50 -47.12 6.98
C VAL A 41 26.60 -45.94 6.67
N ALA A 42 25.32 -45.95 7.08
CA ALA A 42 24.43 -44.83 6.90
C ALA A 42 24.87 -43.59 7.71
N VAL A 43 25.34 -43.79 8.96
CA VAL A 43 25.88 -42.69 9.79
C VAL A 43 27.18 -42.16 9.19
N LEU A 44 28.06 -43.02 8.68
CA LEU A 44 29.30 -42.59 8.01
C LEU A 44 29.03 -41.87 6.69
N LEU A 45 28.00 -42.28 5.94
CA LEU A 45 27.54 -41.58 4.73
C LEU A 45 26.95 -40.21 5.07
N ILE A 46 26.14 -40.10 6.14
CA ILE A 46 25.61 -38.82 6.62
C ILE A 46 26.73 -37.91 7.11
N LEU A 47 27.70 -38.44 7.83
CA LEU A 47 28.87 -37.67 8.28
C LEU A 47 29.80 -37.29 7.11
N TRP A 48 29.91 -38.15 6.08
CA TRP A 48 30.69 -37.84 4.87
C TRP A 48 29.98 -36.83 3.98
N LEU A 49 28.68 -36.96 3.78
CA LEU A 49 27.82 -35.96 3.10
C LEU A 49 27.70 -34.64 3.88
N GLY A 50 27.78 -34.71 5.22
CA GLY A 50 27.81 -33.53 6.08
C GLY A 50 29.17 -32.82 6.10
N LYS A 51 30.28 -33.51 5.81
CA LYS A 51 31.62 -32.90 5.68
C LYS A 51 31.89 -32.22 4.33
N GLY A 52 31.02 -32.47 3.33
CA GLY A 52 31.13 -31.88 1.99
C GLY A 52 30.46 -30.52 1.82
N LYS A 53 29.71 -30.01 2.83
CA LYS A 53 29.33 -28.58 2.86
C LYS A 53 30.55 -27.81 3.37
N GLY A 54 31.47 -27.46 2.44
CA GLY A 54 32.39 -26.35 2.67
C GLY A 54 31.55 -25.21 3.28
N LYS A 55 32.10 -24.52 4.28
CA LYS A 55 31.64 -23.17 4.60
C LYS A 55 31.74 -22.44 3.27
N GLU A 56 30.59 -22.30 2.56
CA GLU A 56 30.44 -21.17 1.68
C GLU A 56 30.81 -19.99 2.57
N ASN A 57 31.87 -19.30 2.24
CA ASN A 57 32.09 -17.94 2.65
C ASN A 57 30.88 -17.21 2.02
N THR A 58 29.76 -17.22 2.67
CA THR A 58 28.70 -16.26 2.43
C THR A 58 29.33 -14.93 2.78
N THR A 59 29.91 -14.27 1.78
CA THR A 59 30.16 -12.83 1.90
C THR A 59 28.80 -12.26 2.24
N ASP A 60 28.70 -11.81 3.48
CA ASP A 60 27.47 -11.18 4.00
C ASP A 60 27.16 -10.01 3.08
N ARG A 61 26.18 -10.19 2.21
CA ARG A 61 25.79 -9.13 1.27
C ARG A 61 24.89 -8.17 2.04
N PRO A 62 25.19 -6.87 2.01
CA PRO A 62 24.35 -5.91 2.69
C PRO A 62 22.93 -5.92 2.11
N ASP A 63 21.96 -5.74 2.97
CA ASP A 63 20.58 -5.54 2.58
C ASP A 63 20.45 -4.26 1.76
N LYS A 64 19.47 -4.25 0.85
CA LYS A 64 19.08 -3.05 0.14
C LYS A 64 17.78 -2.54 0.75
N VAL A 65 17.75 -1.28 1.10
CA VAL A 65 16.58 -0.61 1.66
C VAL A 65 16.07 0.44 0.69
N ILE A 66 14.75 0.42 0.47
CA ILE A 66 14.00 1.42 -0.28
C ILE A 66 13.03 2.10 0.67
N HIS A 67 12.96 3.42 0.59
CA HIS A 67 11.94 4.24 1.21
C HIS A 67 10.91 4.67 0.17
N LEU A 68 9.66 4.24 0.32
CA LEU A 68 8.56 4.69 -0.50
C LEU A 68 7.72 5.70 0.29
N VAL A 69 7.73 6.95 -0.16
CA VAL A 69 6.93 8.01 0.46
C VAL A 69 5.57 8.10 -0.22
N ALA A 70 4.49 8.12 0.56
CA ALA A 70 3.15 8.31 0.01
C ALA A 70 2.36 9.36 0.80
N GLY A 71 1.62 10.19 0.07
CA GLY A 71 0.67 11.12 0.65
C GLY A 71 -0.76 10.86 0.16
N GLY A 72 -1.72 11.50 0.80
CA GLY A 72 -3.13 11.37 0.50
C GLY A 72 -3.57 12.19 -0.72
N ASN A 73 -4.80 12.72 -0.65
CA ASN A 73 -5.45 13.39 -1.76
C ASN A 73 -4.89 14.80 -1.99
N ILE A 74 -4.67 15.14 -3.24
CA ILE A 74 -4.53 16.52 -3.73
C ILE A 74 -5.90 16.92 -4.28
N ASN A 75 -6.64 17.73 -3.53
CA ASN A 75 -7.97 18.17 -3.93
C ASN A 75 -7.92 19.53 -4.59
N ILE A 76 -8.57 19.66 -5.74
CA ILE A 76 -8.67 20.94 -6.44
C ILE A 76 -9.92 21.68 -5.97
N THR A 77 -9.68 22.75 -5.20
CA THR A 77 -10.68 23.67 -4.68
C THR A 77 -10.33 25.10 -5.06
N ASP A 78 -11.26 26.04 -4.93
CA ASP A 78 -10.97 27.46 -5.18
C ASP A 78 -9.87 27.98 -4.26
N GLU A 79 -9.84 27.52 -3.00
CA GLU A 79 -8.83 27.87 -2.01
C GLU A 79 -7.46 27.27 -2.35
N SER A 80 -7.41 25.98 -2.76
CA SER A 80 -6.13 25.34 -3.12
C SER A 80 -5.52 26.00 -4.37
N VAL A 81 -6.33 26.42 -5.33
CA VAL A 81 -5.86 27.17 -6.51
C VAL A 81 -5.42 28.59 -6.13
N ALA A 82 -6.20 29.27 -5.27
CA ALA A 82 -5.85 30.63 -4.82
C ALA A 82 -4.53 30.68 -4.05
N ALA A 83 -4.18 29.63 -3.31
CA ALA A 83 -2.95 29.53 -2.54
C ALA A 83 -1.66 29.61 -3.39
N GLY A 84 -1.73 29.22 -4.65
CA GLY A 84 -0.60 29.35 -5.58
C GLY A 84 -0.65 30.63 -6.45
N LYS A 85 -1.69 31.47 -6.32
CA LYS A 85 -1.88 32.63 -7.20
C LYS A 85 -0.84 33.72 -6.94
N THR A 86 -0.26 34.26 -8.02
CA THR A 86 0.66 35.39 -8.01
C THR A 86 0.19 36.49 -8.96
N ASP A 87 0.83 37.63 -8.98
CA ASP A 87 0.52 38.73 -9.91
C ASP A 87 0.67 38.33 -11.39
N SER A 88 1.55 37.36 -11.68
CA SER A 88 1.89 36.96 -13.06
C SER A 88 1.47 35.52 -13.43
N GLY A 89 0.77 34.82 -12.56
CA GLY A 89 0.37 33.40 -12.81
C GLY A 89 0.22 32.60 -11.53
N TYR A 90 0.90 31.47 -11.45
CA TYR A 90 0.85 30.59 -10.28
C TYR A 90 2.24 30.12 -9.86
N ASP A 91 2.47 30.03 -8.54
CA ASP A 91 3.63 29.41 -7.90
C ASP A 91 3.17 28.67 -6.64
N PHE A 92 3.25 27.33 -6.67
CA PHE A 92 2.89 26.47 -5.54
C PHE A 92 4.09 26.00 -4.70
N ALA A 93 5.32 26.39 -5.06
CA ALA A 93 6.50 25.96 -4.31
C ALA A 93 6.48 26.38 -2.81
N PRO A 94 5.96 27.56 -2.44
CA PRO A 94 5.85 27.95 -1.04
C PRO A 94 4.93 27.04 -0.22
N VAL A 95 3.88 26.45 -0.85
CA VAL A 95 2.92 25.55 -0.19
C VAL A 95 3.61 24.30 0.37
N PHE A 96 4.54 23.72 -0.40
CA PHE A 96 5.18 22.43 -0.08
C PHE A 96 6.51 22.58 0.67
N LYS A 97 6.95 23.81 0.95
CA LYS A 97 8.28 24.10 1.50
C LYS A 97 8.62 23.28 2.75
N ASP A 98 7.70 23.19 3.71
CA ASP A 98 7.98 22.55 5.01
C ASP A 98 7.93 21.00 4.92
N VAL A 99 7.23 20.45 3.93
CA VAL A 99 7.13 19.00 3.68
C VAL A 99 8.11 18.49 2.61
N LEU A 100 8.75 19.42 1.89
CA LEU A 100 9.73 19.10 0.84
C LEU A 100 10.82 18.12 1.30
N PRO A 101 11.44 18.26 2.50
CA PRO A 101 12.46 17.29 2.94
C PRO A 101 11.95 15.86 3.04
N ILE A 102 10.65 15.65 3.34
CA ILE A 102 10.04 14.31 3.43
C ILE A 102 9.71 13.79 2.03
N LEU A 103 9.06 14.61 1.19
CA LEU A 103 8.76 14.21 -0.18
C LEU A 103 10.02 13.85 -0.98
N ALA A 104 11.10 14.61 -0.79
CA ALA A 104 12.37 14.41 -1.47
C ALA A 104 13.24 13.30 -0.86
N SER A 105 12.88 12.73 0.30
CA SER A 105 13.64 11.64 0.93
C SER A 105 13.28 10.27 0.38
N GLY A 106 12.11 10.14 -0.27
CA GLY A 106 11.68 8.88 -0.87
C GLY A 106 12.55 8.47 -2.06
N ASP A 107 12.84 7.18 -2.17
CA ASP A 107 13.37 6.60 -3.40
C ASP A 107 12.30 6.57 -4.50
N VAL A 108 11.02 6.53 -4.10
CA VAL A 108 9.82 6.75 -4.91
C VAL A 108 8.81 7.53 -4.07
N THR A 109 8.25 8.61 -4.61
CA THR A 109 7.23 9.40 -3.92
C THR A 109 5.94 9.45 -4.74
N MET A 110 4.80 9.14 -4.10
CA MET A 110 3.51 9.04 -4.76
C MET A 110 2.38 9.76 -3.99
N LEU A 111 1.46 10.38 -4.76
CA LEU A 111 0.30 11.10 -4.25
C LEU A 111 -0.95 10.73 -5.07
N ASN A 112 -2.14 10.99 -4.52
CA ASN A 112 -3.41 10.87 -5.27
C ASN A 112 -3.83 12.25 -5.79
N PHE A 113 -3.93 12.41 -7.12
CA PHE A 113 -4.31 13.66 -7.77
C PHE A 113 -5.82 13.69 -8.04
N GLU A 114 -6.61 14.20 -7.09
CA GLU A 114 -8.06 14.37 -7.22
C GLU A 114 -8.43 15.66 -7.96
N GLY A 115 -8.10 15.67 -9.23
CA GLY A 115 -8.35 16.79 -10.11
C GLY A 115 -8.05 16.43 -11.56
N ILE A 116 -8.22 17.41 -12.42
CA ILE A 116 -7.92 17.33 -13.84
C ILE A 116 -7.06 18.51 -14.29
N LEU A 117 -6.54 18.42 -15.50
CA LEU A 117 -5.86 19.49 -16.21
C LEU A 117 -6.62 19.77 -17.51
N SER A 118 -7.62 20.63 -17.46
CA SER A 118 -8.45 20.95 -18.61
C SER A 118 -8.87 22.42 -18.59
N GLY A 119 -8.79 23.03 -19.76
CA GLY A 119 -9.22 24.41 -19.95
C GLY A 119 -8.34 25.44 -19.23
N ASN A 120 -8.92 26.61 -18.93
CA ASN A 120 -8.26 27.77 -18.30
C ASN A 120 -9.03 28.33 -17.10
N LYS A 121 -10.04 27.60 -16.62
CA LYS A 121 -10.78 27.91 -15.40
C LYS A 121 -10.44 26.85 -14.38
N TYR A 122 -10.01 27.27 -13.20
CA TYR A 122 -9.51 26.39 -12.18
C TYR A 122 -10.36 26.46 -10.90
N GLY A 123 -10.33 25.42 -10.08
CA GLY A 123 -10.97 25.38 -8.77
C GLY A 123 -12.12 24.39 -8.64
N THR A 124 -12.96 24.61 -7.64
CA THR A 124 -13.98 23.66 -7.16
C THR A 124 -14.96 23.18 -8.24
N GLN A 125 -15.45 24.08 -9.07
CA GLN A 125 -16.45 23.74 -10.09
C GLN A 125 -15.91 22.95 -11.26
N THR A 126 -14.67 23.21 -11.66
CA THR A 126 -14.04 22.56 -12.80
C THR A 126 -13.16 21.38 -12.43
N LYS A 127 -12.79 21.29 -11.14
CA LYS A 127 -11.78 20.36 -10.66
C LYS A 127 -10.46 20.43 -11.44
N SER A 128 -10.26 21.51 -12.18
CA SER A 128 -9.06 21.74 -12.96
C SER A 128 -8.04 22.54 -12.17
N ALA A 129 -6.77 22.15 -12.29
CA ALA A 129 -5.63 22.81 -11.70
C ALA A 129 -4.78 23.52 -12.76
N PRO A 130 -4.09 24.63 -12.41
CA PRO A 130 -3.02 25.16 -13.25
C PRO A 130 -1.82 24.19 -13.31
N ALA A 131 -1.18 24.10 -14.47
CA ALA A 131 -0.07 23.18 -14.71
C ALA A 131 1.15 23.40 -13.78
N GLU A 132 1.29 24.60 -13.25
CA GLU A 132 2.32 24.99 -12.29
C GLU A 132 2.23 24.19 -10.99
N LEU A 133 1.05 23.69 -10.62
CA LEU A 133 0.90 22.75 -9.50
C LEU A 133 1.70 21.46 -9.74
N LEU A 134 1.62 20.89 -10.93
CA LEU A 134 2.40 19.69 -11.27
C LEU A 134 3.90 19.97 -11.28
N THR A 135 4.32 21.14 -11.75
CA THR A 135 5.71 21.57 -11.69
C THR A 135 6.22 21.65 -10.25
N ALA A 136 5.42 22.22 -9.34
CA ALA A 136 5.77 22.29 -7.92
C ALA A 136 5.84 20.92 -7.26
N LEU A 137 4.91 20.01 -7.58
CA LEU A 137 4.92 18.62 -7.08
C LEU A 137 6.17 17.87 -7.57
N LYS A 138 6.51 17.97 -8.85
CA LYS A 138 7.74 17.35 -9.39
C LYS A 138 9.00 17.89 -8.72
N ASN A 139 9.08 19.19 -8.56
CA ASN A 139 10.21 19.86 -7.88
C ASN A 139 10.28 19.48 -6.38
N ALA A 140 9.16 19.11 -5.78
CA ALA A 140 9.12 18.60 -4.41
C ALA A 140 9.54 17.13 -4.29
N GLY A 141 9.76 16.43 -5.41
CA GLY A 141 10.22 15.04 -5.43
C GLY A 141 9.15 14.00 -5.76
N VAL A 142 7.94 14.42 -6.18
CA VAL A 142 6.87 13.47 -6.56
C VAL A 142 7.19 12.80 -7.89
N ASP A 143 7.04 11.48 -7.94
CA ASP A 143 7.32 10.63 -9.11
C ASP A 143 6.07 10.04 -9.74
N VAL A 144 5.10 9.63 -8.92
CA VAL A 144 3.89 8.93 -9.36
C VAL A 144 2.66 9.65 -8.85
N LEU A 145 1.69 9.87 -9.74
CA LEU A 145 0.38 10.40 -9.38
C LEU A 145 -0.70 9.34 -9.68
N GLN A 146 -1.40 8.90 -8.63
CA GLN A 146 -2.63 8.13 -8.80
C GLN A 146 -3.65 9.01 -9.51
N THR A 147 -4.16 8.54 -10.66
CA THR A 147 -5.18 9.20 -11.48
C THR A 147 -6.52 8.45 -11.47
N ALA A 148 -6.51 7.20 -11.00
CA ALA A 148 -7.72 6.42 -10.74
C ALA A 148 -8.38 6.91 -9.43
N ASN A 149 -9.30 7.87 -9.53
CA ASN A 149 -10.01 8.48 -8.41
C ASN A 149 -11.39 9.03 -8.83
N SER A 150 -12.10 9.74 -7.94
CA SER A 150 -13.45 10.24 -8.18
C SER A 150 -13.57 11.26 -9.33
N TYR A 151 -12.46 11.85 -9.76
CA TYR A 151 -12.45 12.91 -10.78
C TYR A 151 -11.76 12.50 -12.09
N SER A 152 -11.41 11.23 -12.26
CA SER A 152 -10.65 10.73 -13.42
C SER A 152 -11.20 11.17 -14.78
N VAL A 153 -12.52 11.26 -14.93
CA VAL A 153 -13.21 11.66 -16.16
C VAL A 153 -14.13 12.88 -15.96
N PHE A 154 -13.82 13.76 -15.02
CA PHE A 154 -14.70 14.89 -14.65
C PHE A 154 -15.00 15.80 -15.83
N ASP A 155 -14.06 16.04 -16.74
CA ASP A 155 -14.28 16.72 -18.04
C ASP A 155 -14.25 15.73 -19.21
N GLY A 156 -14.86 14.55 -19.00
CA GLY A 156 -14.94 13.49 -19.98
C GLY A 156 -13.60 12.85 -20.35
N HIS A 157 -13.60 12.09 -21.43
CA HIS A 157 -12.42 11.38 -21.93
C HIS A 157 -11.26 12.33 -22.30
N GLN A 158 -11.59 13.46 -22.92
CA GLN A 158 -10.58 14.44 -23.32
C GLN A 158 -9.91 15.10 -22.12
N GLY A 159 -10.67 15.41 -21.04
CA GLY A 159 -10.12 15.93 -19.79
C GLY A 159 -9.15 14.94 -19.13
N MET A 160 -9.51 13.65 -19.14
CA MET A 160 -8.62 12.58 -18.69
C MET A 160 -7.32 12.55 -19.51
N GLN A 161 -7.41 12.52 -20.85
CA GLN A 161 -6.23 12.52 -21.72
C GLN A 161 -5.33 13.75 -21.49
N SER A 162 -5.94 14.96 -21.35
CA SER A 162 -5.19 16.19 -21.06
C SER A 162 -4.46 16.11 -19.72
N THR A 163 -5.10 15.51 -18.71
CA THR A 163 -4.51 15.31 -17.38
C THR A 163 -3.31 14.37 -17.44
N LEU A 164 -3.46 13.21 -18.10
CA LEU A 164 -2.38 12.24 -18.29
C LEU A 164 -1.18 12.87 -19.00
N GLN A 165 -1.44 13.57 -20.11
CA GLN A 165 -0.40 14.27 -20.87
C GLN A 165 0.29 15.35 -20.02
N GLY A 166 -0.46 16.12 -19.21
CA GLY A 166 0.09 17.15 -18.33
C GLY A 166 1.01 16.56 -17.27
N ILE A 167 0.62 15.45 -16.64
CA ILE A 167 1.43 14.72 -15.64
C ILE A 167 2.73 14.21 -16.27
N GLN A 168 2.65 13.59 -17.44
CA GLN A 168 3.81 13.10 -18.20
C GLN A 168 4.74 14.24 -18.63
N ASN A 169 4.19 15.35 -19.10
CA ASN A 169 4.98 16.54 -19.49
C ASN A 169 5.71 17.18 -18.30
N ALA A 170 5.14 17.06 -17.09
CA ALA A 170 5.80 17.49 -15.86
C ALA A 170 6.88 16.49 -15.37
N GLY A 171 7.07 15.36 -16.06
CA GLY A 171 8.08 14.35 -15.71
C GLY A 171 7.65 13.41 -14.58
N MET A 172 6.35 13.25 -14.38
CA MET A 172 5.76 12.28 -13.44
C MET A 172 5.01 11.18 -14.19
N THR A 173 4.72 10.09 -13.51
CA THR A 173 4.00 8.93 -14.07
C THR A 173 2.57 8.88 -13.55
N PRO A 174 1.54 8.97 -14.42
CA PRO A 174 0.16 8.73 -14.03
C PRO A 174 -0.08 7.23 -13.81
N LEU A 175 -0.94 6.88 -12.84
CA LEU A 175 -1.20 5.49 -12.48
C LEU A 175 -2.69 5.20 -12.29
N GLY A 176 -3.19 4.19 -13.00
CA GLY A 176 -4.55 3.64 -12.85
C GLY A 176 -5.56 4.14 -13.86
N THR A 177 -5.20 5.13 -14.70
CA THR A 177 -5.97 5.53 -15.88
C THR A 177 -5.07 5.62 -17.12
N TYR A 178 -5.67 5.49 -18.29
CA TYR A 178 -4.97 5.34 -19.58
C TYR A 178 -5.63 6.20 -20.65
N ALA A 179 -4.86 6.73 -21.60
CA ALA A 179 -5.38 7.63 -22.62
C ALA A 179 -6.26 6.91 -23.67
N SER A 180 -6.18 5.59 -23.75
CA SER A 180 -7.02 4.77 -24.61
C SER A 180 -7.16 3.34 -24.08
N LYS A 181 -8.16 2.61 -24.58
CA LYS A 181 -8.32 1.17 -24.30
C LYS A 181 -7.07 0.37 -24.72
N GLU A 182 -6.49 0.69 -25.87
CA GLU A 182 -5.27 0.04 -26.37
C GLU A 182 -4.09 0.24 -25.40
N GLU A 183 -3.92 1.46 -24.88
CA GLU A 183 -2.90 1.74 -23.86
C GLU A 183 -3.15 0.95 -22.57
N ALA A 184 -4.40 0.89 -22.09
CA ALA A 184 -4.78 0.10 -20.92
C ALA A 184 -4.50 -1.40 -21.11
N GLU A 185 -4.86 -1.95 -22.28
CA GLU A 185 -4.59 -3.36 -22.62
C GLU A 185 -3.08 -3.64 -22.71
N ASN A 186 -2.30 -2.77 -23.34
CA ASN A 186 -0.86 -2.92 -23.51
C ASN A 186 -0.10 -2.76 -22.18
N SER A 187 -0.55 -1.87 -21.29
CA SER A 187 0.04 -1.68 -19.96
C SER A 187 -0.29 -2.82 -19.00
N GLY A 188 -1.39 -3.56 -19.25
CA GLY A 188 -1.90 -4.58 -18.34
C GLY A 188 -2.47 -4.06 -17.03
N GLY A 189 -2.61 -2.72 -16.87
CA GLY A 189 -3.20 -2.08 -15.69
C GLY A 189 -2.20 -1.69 -14.59
N TYR A 190 -0.89 -1.76 -14.83
CA TYR A 190 0.16 -1.51 -13.85
C TYR A 190 1.39 -0.85 -14.51
N ILE A 191 2.36 -0.47 -13.66
CA ILE A 191 3.70 -0.05 -14.07
C ILE A 191 4.76 -0.85 -13.31
N ILE A 192 5.94 -1.02 -13.91
CA ILE A 192 7.14 -1.55 -13.24
C ILE A 192 8.11 -0.39 -13.04
N TRP A 193 8.57 -0.22 -11.81
CA TRP A 193 9.56 0.77 -11.42
C TRP A 193 10.77 0.07 -10.81
N GLU A 194 11.97 0.40 -11.25
CA GLU A 194 13.19 -0.21 -10.72
C GLU A 194 13.98 0.81 -9.90
N VAL A 195 14.21 0.49 -8.64
CA VAL A 195 14.97 1.30 -7.69
C VAL A 195 16.02 0.45 -7.02
N LYS A 196 17.28 0.87 -7.03
CA LYS A 196 18.41 0.15 -6.42
C LYS A 196 18.50 -1.33 -6.87
N GLY A 197 17.96 -1.64 -8.06
CA GLY A 197 17.87 -2.99 -8.62
C GLY A 197 16.80 -3.86 -7.95
N ILE A 198 15.78 -3.26 -7.35
CA ILE A 198 14.56 -3.90 -6.85
C ILE A 198 13.43 -3.47 -7.79
N LYS A 199 12.69 -4.44 -8.30
CA LYS A 199 11.53 -4.22 -9.18
C LYS A 199 10.27 -4.06 -8.35
N ILE A 200 9.65 -2.89 -8.46
CA ILE A 200 8.39 -2.58 -7.80
C ILE A 200 7.28 -2.58 -8.85
N ALA A 201 6.31 -3.48 -8.74
CA ALA A 201 5.09 -3.37 -9.53
C ALA A 201 4.08 -2.48 -8.80
N MET A 202 3.61 -1.43 -9.46
CA MET A 202 2.63 -0.51 -8.89
C MET A 202 1.36 -0.51 -9.72
N MET A 203 0.21 -0.54 -9.07
CA MET A 203 -1.11 -0.47 -9.68
C MET A 203 -2.01 0.47 -8.88
N ALA A 204 -3.02 1.04 -9.53
CA ALA A 204 -3.99 1.87 -8.82
C ALA A 204 -5.41 1.56 -9.28
N PHE A 205 -6.35 1.67 -8.35
CA PHE A 205 -7.76 1.37 -8.57
C PHE A 205 -8.66 2.46 -7.97
N THR A 206 -9.85 2.65 -8.55
CA THR A 206 -10.87 3.54 -8.00
C THR A 206 -12.22 2.85 -7.82
N LYS A 207 -12.98 3.29 -6.83
CA LYS A 207 -14.37 2.86 -6.61
C LYS A 207 -15.35 3.31 -7.72
N GLY A 208 -15.03 4.37 -8.41
CA GLY A 208 -15.90 5.02 -9.39
C GLY A 208 -15.79 6.53 -9.30
N MET A 209 -16.75 7.22 -9.93
CA MET A 209 -16.74 8.68 -10.06
C MET A 209 -17.54 9.35 -8.93
N VAL A 210 -17.30 10.65 -8.75
CA VAL A 210 -18.03 11.49 -7.80
C VAL A 210 -19.54 11.40 -8.05
N GLU A 211 -20.32 11.33 -6.95
CA GLU A 211 -21.79 11.28 -6.99
C GLU A 211 -22.36 10.18 -7.90
N ASN A 212 -21.61 9.09 -8.11
CA ASN A 212 -21.95 8.01 -9.05
C ASN A 212 -22.24 8.55 -10.47
N SER A 213 -21.58 9.65 -10.87
CA SER A 213 -21.63 10.13 -12.24
C SER A 213 -21.09 9.05 -13.18
N GLY A 214 -21.79 8.81 -14.28
CA GLY A 214 -21.42 7.78 -15.22
C GLY A 214 -20.03 8.01 -15.85
N ILE A 215 -19.39 6.93 -16.24
CA ILE A 215 -18.16 6.98 -17.02
C ILE A 215 -18.53 6.96 -18.51
N PRO A 216 -18.03 7.89 -19.34
CA PRO A 216 -18.22 7.82 -20.78
C PRO A 216 -17.82 6.43 -21.31
N ALA A 217 -18.64 5.83 -22.19
CA ALA A 217 -18.40 4.46 -22.67
C ALA A 217 -16.98 4.24 -23.24
N ILE A 218 -16.41 5.27 -23.88
CA ILE A 218 -15.04 5.23 -24.40
C ILE A 218 -13.97 5.19 -23.29
N SER A 219 -14.31 5.61 -22.06
CA SER A 219 -13.38 5.72 -20.93
C SER A 219 -13.45 4.53 -19.97
N VAL A 220 -14.48 3.70 -20.04
CA VAL A 220 -14.68 2.59 -19.08
C VAL A 220 -13.48 1.64 -19.09
N ASP A 221 -13.04 1.22 -20.27
CA ASP A 221 -11.88 0.33 -20.43
C ASP A 221 -10.52 1.03 -20.18
N CYS A 222 -10.54 2.33 -19.86
CA CYS A 222 -9.34 3.12 -19.62
C CYS A 222 -9.06 3.35 -18.12
N ILE A 223 -9.82 2.74 -17.22
CA ILE A 223 -9.76 2.98 -15.77
C ILE A 223 -9.76 1.64 -15.04
N ASN A 224 -8.84 1.47 -14.10
CA ASN A 224 -8.87 0.32 -13.21
C ASN A 224 -9.96 0.53 -12.14
N LEU A 225 -11.09 -0.16 -12.29
CA LEU A 225 -12.25 -0.05 -11.40
C LEU A 225 -12.24 -1.15 -10.33
N LEU A 226 -12.78 -0.83 -9.14
CA LEU A 226 -12.95 -1.77 -8.03
C LEU A 226 -14.29 -2.51 -8.06
N TYR A 227 -15.27 -1.98 -8.79
CA TYR A 227 -16.64 -2.48 -8.74
C TYR A 227 -17.22 -2.64 -10.13
N GLU A 228 -18.00 -3.72 -10.34
CA GLU A 228 -18.79 -3.90 -11.55
C GLU A 228 -19.96 -2.89 -11.61
N ASP A 229 -20.50 -2.49 -10.44
CA ASP A 229 -21.58 -1.50 -10.27
C ASP A 229 -21.02 -0.11 -9.87
N TYR A 230 -19.93 0.31 -10.53
CA TYR A 230 -19.20 1.57 -10.26
C TYR A 230 -20.04 2.84 -10.48
N ASP A 231 -21.10 2.78 -11.27
CA ASP A 231 -22.06 3.85 -11.56
C ASP A 231 -23.31 3.77 -10.66
N GLY A 232 -23.33 2.87 -9.71
CA GLY A 232 -24.45 2.59 -8.84
C GLY A 232 -24.08 2.56 -7.36
N THR A 233 -24.24 1.40 -6.73
CA THR A 233 -24.11 1.27 -5.28
C THR A 233 -22.69 0.94 -4.80
N CYS A 234 -21.78 0.61 -5.70
CA CYS A 234 -20.39 0.18 -5.41
C CYS A 234 -20.34 -0.95 -4.35
N GLN A 235 -21.21 -1.96 -4.49
CA GLN A 235 -21.27 -3.11 -3.60
C GLN A 235 -20.73 -4.40 -4.24
N LYS A 236 -20.79 -4.50 -5.56
CA LYS A 236 -20.33 -5.66 -6.31
C LYS A 236 -18.87 -5.47 -6.72
N VAL A 237 -17.95 -5.99 -5.90
CA VAL A 237 -16.51 -5.93 -6.18
C VAL A 237 -16.19 -6.67 -7.48
N ASP A 238 -15.48 -6.03 -8.40
CA ASP A 238 -14.96 -6.63 -9.63
C ASP A 238 -13.72 -7.48 -9.31
N THR A 239 -13.98 -8.67 -8.80
CA THR A 239 -12.93 -9.62 -8.42
C THR A 239 -12.06 -10.01 -9.62
N ASP A 240 -12.68 -10.24 -10.77
CA ASP A 240 -11.98 -10.69 -11.98
C ASP A 240 -11.09 -9.60 -12.57
N GLY A 241 -11.59 -8.36 -12.62
CA GLY A 241 -10.82 -7.21 -13.09
C GLY A 241 -9.61 -6.91 -12.20
N ILE A 242 -9.81 -6.88 -10.87
CA ILE A 242 -8.72 -6.69 -9.91
C ILE A 242 -7.68 -7.80 -10.03
N THR A 243 -8.11 -9.07 -10.00
CA THR A 243 -7.22 -10.25 -10.10
C THR A 243 -6.44 -10.24 -11.41
N LYS A 244 -7.07 -9.86 -12.53
CA LYS A 244 -6.40 -9.76 -13.83
C LYS A 244 -5.23 -8.79 -13.79
N VAL A 245 -5.42 -7.57 -13.26
CA VAL A 245 -4.35 -6.57 -13.16
C VAL A 245 -3.20 -7.06 -12.28
N VAL A 246 -3.52 -7.61 -11.09
CA VAL A 246 -2.49 -8.12 -10.16
C VAL A 246 -1.70 -9.26 -10.79
N ARG A 247 -2.36 -10.21 -11.45
CA ARG A 247 -1.67 -11.35 -12.11
C ARG A 247 -0.85 -10.93 -13.32
N ASN A 248 -1.31 -9.93 -14.08
CA ASN A 248 -0.51 -9.35 -15.14
C ASN A 248 0.80 -8.76 -14.60
N ALA A 249 0.73 -8.03 -13.49
CA ALA A 249 1.90 -7.49 -12.81
C ALA A 249 2.83 -8.60 -12.29
N ALA A 250 2.27 -9.60 -11.60
CA ALA A 250 3.01 -10.74 -11.05
C ALA A 250 3.76 -11.56 -12.12
N ALA A 251 3.23 -11.62 -13.36
CA ALA A 251 3.86 -12.34 -14.47
C ALA A 251 5.23 -11.75 -14.89
N HIS A 252 5.59 -10.56 -14.42
CA HIS A 252 6.89 -9.92 -14.65
C HIS A 252 7.90 -10.16 -13.53
N ASP A 253 7.58 -11.05 -12.58
CA ASP A 253 8.43 -11.39 -11.43
C ASP A 253 8.94 -10.13 -10.69
N PRO A 254 8.02 -9.25 -10.20
CA PRO A 254 8.42 -8.12 -9.38
C PRO A 254 8.90 -8.61 -8.01
N ASP A 255 9.84 -7.87 -7.41
CA ASP A 255 10.32 -8.14 -6.06
C ASP A 255 9.28 -7.76 -4.99
N VAL A 256 8.43 -6.76 -5.29
CA VAL A 256 7.35 -6.26 -4.42
C VAL A 256 6.20 -5.68 -5.25
N MET A 257 4.96 -5.88 -4.79
CA MET A 257 3.75 -5.35 -5.44
C MET A 257 3.01 -4.37 -4.53
N ILE A 258 2.68 -3.18 -5.05
CA ILE A 258 2.03 -2.10 -4.32
C ILE A 258 0.76 -1.66 -5.03
N ALA A 259 -0.35 -1.57 -4.29
CA ALA A 259 -1.62 -1.07 -4.80
C ALA A 259 -2.02 0.24 -4.13
N LEU A 260 -2.29 1.28 -4.93
CA LEU A 260 -2.94 2.50 -4.49
C LEU A 260 -4.45 2.35 -4.73
N VAL A 261 -5.25 2.55 -3.68
CA VAL A 261 -6.68 2.21 -3.73
C VAL A 261 -7.56 3.36 -3.27
N HIS A 262 -8.33 3.90 -4.21
CA HIS A 262 -9.29 4.97 -3.96
C HIS A 262 -10.65 4.36 -3.61
N TRP A 263 -10.95 4.20 -2.32
CA TRP A 263 -12.03 3.36 -1.79
C TRP A 263 -12.73 3.92 -0.55
N GLY A 264 -13.70 3.17 -0.04
CA GLY A 264 -14.42 3.50 1.19
C GLY A 264 -15.50 4.55 1.01
N SER A 265 -15.81 5.27 2.07
CA SER A 265 -16.83 6.32 2.09
C SER A 265 -16.20 7.65 2.49
N GLU A 266 -16.55 8.69 1.75
CA GLU A 266 -16.17 10.07 2.01
C GLU A 266 -16.56 10.50 3.43
N GLY A 267 -15.69 11.22 4.12
CA GLY A 267 -15.86 11.65 5.51
C GLY A 267 -15.70 10.54 6.57
N SER A 268 -15.54 9.27 6.19
CA SER A 268 -15.48 8.17 7.15
C SER A 268 -14.07 8.01 7.78
N ALA A 269 -14.02 7.99 9.11
CA ALA A 269 -12.83 7.58 9.86
C ALA A 269 -12.75 6.06 10.08
N GLN A 270 -13.80 5.30 9.73
CA GLN A 270 -13.90 3.87 9.97
C GLN A 270 -13.71 3.09 8.68
N VAL A 271 -12.99 1.97 8.77
CA VAL A 271 -12.81 1.02 7.67
C VAL A 271 -14.11 0.27 7.42
N SER A 272 -14.58 0.25 6.18
CA SER A 272 -15.79 -0.46 5.78
C SER A 272 -15.54 -1.96 5.54
N LYS A 273 -16.61 -2.75 5.57
CA LYS A 273 -16.54 -4.18 5.24
C LYS A 273 -16.05 -4.41 3.80
N THR A 274 -16.40 -3.51 2.87
CA THR A 274 -16.00 -3.65 1.47
C THR A 274 -14.52 -3.34 1.30
N GLN A 275 -13.99 -2.32 1.99
CA GLN A 275 -12.54 -2.09 2.04
C GLN A 275 -11.80 -3.36 2.54
N THR A 276 -12.28 -3.96 3.64
CA THR A 276 -11.69 -5.20 4.18
C THR A 276 -11.73 -6.36 3.16
N LYS A 277 -12.82 -6.50 2.41
CA LYS A 277 -12.94 -7.53 1.36
C LYS A 277 -11.93 -7.32 0.22
N ILE A 278 -11.78 -6.08 -0.25
CA ILE A 278 -10.84 -5.73 -1.32
C ILE A 278 -9.39 -5.89 -0.85
N CYS A 279 -9.08 -5.43 0.37
CA CYS A 279 -7.75 -5.60 0.98
C CYS A 279 -7.36 -7.08 1.04
N LYS A 280 -8.26 -7.92 1.52
CA LYS A 280 -8.05 -9.37 1.57
C LYS A 280 -7.78 -9.95 0.18
N LEU A 281 -8.59 -9.60 -0.82
CA LEU A 281 -8.41 -10.05 -2.22
C LEU A 281 -7.03 -9.66 -2.75
N LEU A 282 -6.62 -8.40 -2.61
CA LEU A 282 -5.33 -7.90 -3.09
C LEU A 282 -4.17 -8.64 -2.43
N HIS A 283 -4.21 -8.84 -1.11
CA HIS A 283 -3.15 -9.58 -0.40
C HIS A 283 -3.12 -11.08 -0.76
N GLU A 284 -4.29 -11.71 -0.98
CA GLU A 284 -4.38 -13.10 -1.44
C GLU A 284 -3.85 -13.29 -2.86
N GLU A 285 -3.99 -12.28 -3.73
CA GLU A 285 -3.42 -12.30 -5.09
C GLU A 285 -1.94 -11.89 -5.11
N GLY A 286 -1.33 -11.54 -3.97
CA GLY A 286 0.11 -11.33 -3.82
C GLY A 286 0.55 -9.88 -3.58
N VAL A 287 -0.34 -8.89 -3.58
CA VAL A 287 0.03 -7.50 -3.25
C VAL A 287 0.64 -7.43 -1.85
N ASP A 288 1.79 -6.74 -1.71
CA ASP A 288 2.53 -6.64 -0.46
C ASP A 288 2.11 -5.43 0.36
N ALA A 289 1.87 -4.29 -0.30
CA ALA A 289 1.44 -3.08 0.37
C ALA A 289 0.24 -2.43 -0.32
N ILE A 290 -0.71 -1.96 0.49
CA ILE A 290 -1.91 -1.25 0.02
C ILE A 290 -1.92 0.15 0.64
N ILE A 291 -2.08 1.18 -0.20
CA ILE A 291 -2.13 2.58 0.20
C ILE A 291 -3.49 3.14 -0.21
N GLY A 292 -4.32 3.42 0.80
CA GLY A 292 -5.69 3.87 0.63
C GLY A 292 -5.83 5.39 0.56
N THR A 293 -6.80 5.84 -0.26
CA THR A 293 -7.21 7.23 -0.44
C THR A 293 -8.74 7.32 -0.54
N HIS A 294 -9.35 8.48 -0.71
CA HIS A 294 -10.78 8.81 -0.84
C HIS A 294 -11.51 9.18 0.46
N PRO A 295 -11.37 8.51 1.62
CA PRO A 295 -12.18 8.88 2.78
C PRO A 295 -11.98 10.31 3.29
N HIS A 296 -10.99 11.05 2.80
CA HIS A 296 -10.61 12.41 3.27
C HIS A 296 -10.31 12.48 4.77
N ASN A 297 -10.21 11.33 5.41
CA ASN A 297 -9.85 11.15 6.81
C ASN A 297 -8.69 10.17 6.92
N VAL A 298 -7.77 10.42 7.81
CA VAL A 298 -6.76 9.43 8.19
C VAL A 298 -7.48 8.24 8.83
N GLN A 299 -7.19 7.03 8.34
CA GLN A 299 -7.64 5.77 8.93
C GLN A 299 -6.42 5.01 9.47
N LYS A 300 -6.63 3.84 10.06
CA LYS A 300 -5.57 3.03 10.66
C LYS A 300 -4.52 2.58 9.61
N MET A 301 -3.35 2.18 10.12
CA MET A 301 -2.28 1.52 9.38
C MET A 301 -1.91 0.23 10.07
N GLU A 302 -1.62 -0.82 9.31
CA GLU A 302 -1.35 -2.15 9.85
C GLU A 302 -0.25 -2.83 9.03
N LEU A 303 0.78 -3.33 9.71
CA LEU A 303 1.78 -4.24 9.16
C LEU A 303 1.60 -5.59 9.87
N ASP A 304 1.27 -6.64 9.13
CA ASP A 304 1.16 -7.99 9.69
C ASP A 304 2.56 -8.61 9.85
N PRO A 305 3.03 -8.83 11.08
CA PRO A 305 4.39 -9.33 11.30
C PRO A 305 4.57 -10.80 10.90
N LEU A 306 3.50 -11.51 10.53
CA LEU A 306 3.58 -12.91 10.10
C LEU A 306 3.68 -13.04 8.57
N THR A 307 3.12 -12.09 7.84
CA THR A 307 3.04 -12.13 6.37
C THR A 307 3.82 -11.00 5.70
N ASP A 308 4.31 -10.03 6.45
CA ASP A 308 4.93 -8.78 5.98
C ASP A 308 4.01 -7.96 5.05
N LYS A 309 2.67 -8.17 5.16
CA LYS A 309 1.68 -7.44 4.38
C LYS A 309 1.29 -6.15 5.09
N PHE A 310 1.30 -5.06 4.35
CA PHE A 310 1.01 -3.72 4.86
C PHE A 310 -0.29 -3.15 4.28
N VAL A 311 -1.04 -2.41 5.09
CA VAL A 311 -2.15 -1.58 4.64
C VAL A 311 -2.24 -0.26 5.40
N ALA A 312 -2.18 0.85 4.68
CA ALA A 312 -2.65 2.15 5.13
C ALA A 312 -4.07 2.36 4.56
N TRP A 313 -5.09 2.34 5.40
CA TRP A 313 -6.48 2.36 4.94
C TRP A 313 -6.90 3.71 4.35
N SER A 314 -6.37 4.82 4.84
CA SER A 314 -6.48 6.15 4.22
C SER A 314 -5.45 7.10 4.83
N LEU A 315 -4.79 7.87 3.98
CA LEU A 315 -3.81 8.88 4.38
C LEU A 315 -4.44 10.28 4.63
N GLY A 316 -5.71 10.48 4.27
CA GLY A 316 -6.42 11.77 4.40
C GLY A 316 -6.12 12.74 3.24
N ASP A 317 -6.36 14.04 3.46
CA ASP A 317 -6.14 15.09 2.47
C ASP A 317 -4.74 15.68 2.61
N PHE A 318 -3.88 15.44 1.63
CA PHE A 318 -2.53 16.00 1.63
C PHE A 318 -2.54 17.49 1.28
N TYR A 319 -3.34 17.89 0.27
CA TYR A 319 -3.48 19.28 -0.15
C TYR A 319 -4.91 19.57 -0.60
N GLY A 320 -5.48 20.70 -0.16
CA GLY A 320 -6.86 21.03 -0.45
C GLY A 320 -7.85 20.24 0.40
N ASP A 321 -8.32 20.84 1.49
CA ASP A 321 -9.23 20.23 2.45
C ASP A 321 -10.66 20.10 1.88
N MET A 322 -11.11 18.88 1.66
CA MET A 322 -12.48 18.61 1.16
C MET A 322 -13.49 18.32 2.28
N ALA A 323 -13.06 17.68 3.37
CA ALA A 323 -13.93 17.20 4.43
C ALA A 323 -13.86 18.03 5.71
N GLY A 324 -13.24 19.23 5.66
CA GLY A 324 -13.01 20.07 6.84
C GLY A 324 -12.00 19.46 7.81
N ASN A 325 -11.21 18.48 7.37
CA ASN A 325 -10.12 17.88 8.12
C ASN A 325 -8.79 18.40 7.58
N SER A 326 -8.31 19.51 8.13
CA SER A 326 -7.05 20.14 7.68
C SER A 326 -5.80 19.35 8.09
N TYR A 327 -5.86 18.01 8.16
CA TYR A 327 -4.73 17.16 8.55
C TYR A 327 -4.71 15.82 7.81
N SER A 328 -3.49 15.34 7.60
CA SER A 328 -3.19 14.08 6.95
C SER A 328 -1.88 13.51 7.46
N VAL A 329 -1.38 12.49 6.79
CA VAL A 329 -0.06 11.95 7.04
C VAL A 329 0.69 11.72 5.73
N LEU A 330 2.01 11.93 5.77
CA LEU A 330 2.94 11.37 4.81
C LEU A 330 3.45 10.05 5.37
N LEU A 331 3.20 8.97 4.68
CA LEU A 331 3.70 7.63 4.98
C LEU A 331 5.12 7.50 4.45
N ASP A 332 6.02 6.91 5.24
CA ASP A 332 7.31 6.37 4.80
C ASP A 332 7.27 4.86 5.00
N LEU A 333 7.24 4.12 3.90
CA LEU A 333 7.19 2.66 3.89
C LEU A 333 8.58 2.12 3.61
N GLU A 334 9.12 1.34 4.55
CA GLU A 334 10.41 0.69 4.40
C GLU A 334 10.26 -0.68 3.74
N ILE A 335 10.98 -0.88 2.64
CA ILE A 335 11.02 -2.12 1.87
C ILE A 335 12.47 -2.60 1.83
N THR A 336 12.73 -3.80 2.34
CA THR A 336 14.08 -4.37 2.41
C THR A 336 14.20 -5.62 1.55
N GLN A 337 15.25 -5.66 0.73
CA GLN A 337 15.71 -6.87 0.08
C GLN A 337 16.91 -7.45 0.86
N ASP A 338 16.70 -8.60 1.49
CA ASP A 338 17.75 -9.35 2.20
C ASP A 338 18.89 -9.71 1.26
N GLY A 339 20.11 -9.28 1.58
CA GLY A 339 21.26 -9.41 0.71
C GLY A 339 21.72 -10.86 0.50
N ASN A 340 21.38 -11.76 1.42
CA ASN A 340 21.79 -13.18 1.36
C ASN A 340 20.77 -14.04 0.63
N THR A 341 19.48 -13.82 0.88
CA THR A 341 18.37 -14.62 0.31
C THR A 341 17.80 -14.00 -0.96
N GLY A 342 17.94 -12.68 -1.14
CA GLY A 342 17.29 -11.92 -2.20
C GLY A 342 15.79 -11.72 -2.00
N ARG A 343 15.22 -12.16 -0.87
CA ARG A 343 13.80 -11.95 -0.56
C ARG A 343 13.57 -10.48 -0.26
N THR A 344 12.53 -9.91 -0.89
CA THR A 344 12.06 -8.56 -0.63
C THR A 344 10.77 -8.60 0.21
N SER A 345 10.67 -7.73 1.20
CA SER A 345 9.47 -7.60 2.04
C SER A 345 9.32 -6.17 2.59
N VAL A 346 8.11 -5.83 3.03
CA VAL A 346 7.87 -4.62 3.81
C VAL A 346 8.37 -4.88 5.24
N THR A 347 9.38 -4.12 5.67
CA THR A 347 10.05 -4.33 6.96
C THR A 347 9.62 -3.34 8.03
N GLY A 348 9.02 -2.21 7.63
CA GLY A 348 8.56 -1.21 8.57
C GLY A 348 7.78 -0.08 7.90
N PHE A 349 7.23 0.77 8.72
CA PHE A 349 6.67 2.05 8.27
C PHE A 349 6.79 3.10 9.38
N ASP A 350 6.90 4.36 8.94
CA ASP A 350 6.75 5.54 9.79
C ASP A 350 5.80 6.52 9.11
N TYR A 351 5.39 7.55 9.83
CA TYR A 351 4.54 8.60 9.27
C TYR A 351 4.84 9.97 9.86
N VAL A 352 4.73 10.98 9.00
CA VAL A 352 4.84 12.39 9.38
C VAL A 352 3.45 13.00 9.37
N PRO A 353 2.90 13.40 10.54
CA PRO A 353 1.65 14.14 10.62
C PRO A 353 1.78 15.50 9.96
N VAL A 354 0.84 15.83 9.07
CA VAL A 354 0.81 17.08 8.29
C VAL A 354 -0.47 17.86 8.58
N TYR A 355 -0.38 19.18 8.66
CA TYR A 355 -1.50 20.10 8.84
C TYR A 355 -1.55 21.09 7.68
N ILE A 356 -2.75 21.31 7.13
CA ILE A 356 -3.03 22.30 6.11
C ILE A 356 -3.37 23.60 6.84
N GLU A 357 -2.40 24.50 6.98
CA GLU A 357 -2.65 25.83 7.52
C GLU A 357 -3.16 26.77 6.44
N LYS A 358 -4.18 27.53 6.78
CA LYS A 358 -4.73 28.59 5.93
C LYS A 358 -4.66 29.91 6.71
N ASP A 359 -4.09 30.95 6.11
CA ASP A 359 -4.07 32.29 6.70
C ASP A 359 -5.30 33.12 6.27
N GLU A 360 -5.49 34.26 6.92
CA GLU A 360 -6.60 35.19 6.65
C GLU A 360 -6.52 35.79 5.22
N GLN A 361 -5.37 35.75 4.59
CA GLN A 361 -5.12 36.25 3.25
C GLN A 361 -5.38 35.21 2.17
N GLY A 362 -5.73 33.97 2.57
CA GLY A 362 -5.98 32.86 1.66
C GLY A 362 -4.72 32.10 1.21
N SER A 363 -3.55 32.41 1.79
CA SER A 363 -2.37 31.57 1.59
C SER A 363 -2.58 30.22 2.28
N MET A 364 -2.00 29.19 1.70
CA MET A 364 -2.04 27.85 2.26
C MET A 364 -0.63 27.29 2.33
N ARG A 365 -0.30 26.57 3.39
CA ARG A 365 0.95 25.82 3.51
C ARG A 365 0.75 24.53 4.27
N LEU A 366 1.61 23.57 3.99
CA LEU A 366 1.63 22.31 4.68
C LEU A 366 2.66 22.35 5.80
N LEU A 367 2.24 22.10 7.04
CA LEU A 367 3.11 22.10 8.21
C LEU A 367 3.32 20.67 8.70
N ARG A 368 4.57 20.33 9.05
CA ARG A 368 4.85 19.10 9.82
C ARG A 368 4.44 19.36 11.26
N ILE A 369 3.39 18.67 11.73
CA ILE A 369 2.69 18.97 13.00
C ILE A 369 3.65 18.95 14.19
N LYS A 370 4.44 17.89 14.34
CA LYS A 370 5.33 17.72 15.50
C LYS A 370 6.37 18.82 15.58
N GLU A 371 6.99 19.14 14.45
CA GLU A 371 8.03 20.19 14.36
C GLU A 371 7.42 21.59 14.55
N ALA A 372 6.25 21.85 13.99
CA ALA A 372 5.58 23.12 14.13
C ALA A 372 5.11 23.37 15.58
N ILE A 373 4.59 22.37 16.27
CA ILE A 373 4.26 22.42 17.69
C ILE A 373 5.52 22.72 18.51
N LEU A 374 6.60 21.96 18.30
CA LEU A 374 7.86 22.14 19.03
C LEU A 374 8.46 23.54 18.80
N ALA A 375 8.39 24.05 17.56
CA ALA A 375 8.87 25.38 17.23
C ALA A 375 8.05 26.48 17.94
N TYR A 376 6.73 26.35 18.00
CA TYR A 376 5.85 27.27 18.73
C TYR A 376 6.16 27.28 20.23
N GLU A 377 6.27 26.11 20.87
CA GLU A 377 6.56 25.95 22.29
C GLU A 377 7.93 26.53 22.68
N ASN A 378 8.92 26.44 21.78
CA ASN A 378 10.25 27.00 21.97
C ASN A 378 10.37 28.47 21.52
N ARG A 379 9.28 29.09 21.07
CA ARG A 379 9.24 30.49 20.60
C ARG A 379 10.17 30.78 19.42
N TYR A 380 10.47 29.77 18.59
CA TYR A 380 11.32 29.93 17.41
C TYR A 380 10.56 30.42 16.17
N LEU A 381 9.22 30.40 16.19
CA LEU A 381 8.41 30.81 15.05
C LEU A 381 7.32 31.81 15.49
N ASP A 382 7.48 33.06 15.08
CA ASP A 382 6.38 34.06 15.03
C ASP A 382 5.35 33.73 13.93
N ARG A 383 5.36 32.48 13.41
CA ARG A 383 4.67 32.12 12.17
C ARG A 383 3.45 31.20 12.38
N VAL A 384 3.24 30.71 13.57
CA VAL A 384 2.09 29.85 13.89
C VAL A 384 1.25 30.55 14.94
N SER A 385 -0.02 30.77 14.65
CA SER A 385 -0.96 31.36 15.63
C SER A 385 -1.25 30.38 16.77
N GLU A 386 -1.73 30.89 17.92
CA GLU A 386 -2.19 30.03 19.02
C GLU A 386 -3.36 29.14 18.59
N GLU A 387 -4.22 29.62 17.72
CA GLU A 387 -5.31 28.86 17.14
C GLU A 387 -4.81 27.67 16.32
N THR A 388 -3.88 27.91 15.39
CA THR A 388 -3.22 26.85 14.59
C THR A 388 -2.49 25.85 15.48
N TYR A 389 -1.76 26.31 16.50
CA TYR A 389 -1.10 25.44 17.46
C TYR A 389 -2.08 24.50 18.17
N ASN A 390 -3.20 25.02 18.68
CA ASN A 390 -4.23 24.20 19.35
C ASN A 390 -4.91 23.24 18.39
N ALA A 391 -5.18 23.66 17.15
CA ALA A 391 -5.71 22.82 16.10
C ALA A 391 -4.77 21.66 15.75
N MET A 392 -3.48 21.94 15.60
CA MET A 392 -2.44 20.91 15.35
C MET A 392 -2.33 19.90 16.49
N LYS A 393 -2.40 20.31 17.75
CA LYS A 393 -2.43 19.38 18.90
C LYS A 393 -3.64 18.46 18.85
N THR A 394 -4.80 19.00 18.51
CA THR A 394 -6.04 18.22 18.33
C THR A 394 -5.90 17.25 17.16
N ALA A 395 -5.36 17.70 16.03
CA ALA A 395 -5.11 16.89 14.86
C ALA A 395 -4.14 15.73 15.17
N LEU A 396 -3.02 16.02 15.86
CA LEU A 396 -2.04 15.01 16.26
C LEU A 396 -2.67 13.91 17.13
N SER A 397 -3.45 14.30 18.13
CA SER A 397 -4.17 13.34 18.99
C SER A 397 -5.13 12.46 18.20
N ARG A 398 -5.86 13.04 17.23
CA ARG A 398 -6.77 12.28 16.36
C ARG A 398 -6.02 11.31 15.45
N ILE A 399 -4.92 11.74 14.84
CA ILE A 399 -4.08 10.89 14.00
C ILE A 399 -3.55 9.69 14.81
N GLN A 400 -2.93 9.94 15.96
CA GLN A 400 -2.39 8.89 16.83
C GLN A 400 -3.46 7.88 17.26
N SER A 401 -4.65 8.36 17.64
CA SER A 401 -5.75 7.48 18.05
C SER A 401 -6.30 6.61 16.91
N ARG A 402 -6.15 7.04 15.65
CA ARG A 402 -6.64 6.31 14.47
C ARG A 402 -5.64 5.30 13.92
N ILE A 403 -4.37 5.68 13.87
CA ILE A 403 -3.31 4.80 13.34
C ILE A 403 -3.03 3.66 14.31
N GLY A 404 -3.17 3.88 15.62
CA GLY A 404 -2.99 2.83 16.63
C GLY A 404 -1.53 2.45 16.89
N VAL A 405 -0.58 3.28 16.45
CA VAL A 405 0.86 3.14 16.73
C VAL A 405 1.24 4.31 17.65
N GLU A 406 1.75 4.01 18.85
CA GLU A 406 2.24 4.99 19.82
C GLU A 406 3.61 5.56 19.43
#